data_bb2f0f7f91f976a69fa6b988f840f542
#
_entry.id   bb2f0f7f91f976a69fa6b988f840f542
#
_cell.length_a   1.000
_cell.length_b   1.000
_cell.length_c   1.000
_cell.angle_alpha   90.00
_cell.angle_beta   90.00
_cell.angle_gamma   90.00
#
_symmetry.space_group_name_H-M   'P 1'
#
loop_
_entity.id
_entity.type
_entity.pdbx_description
1 polymer ?
#
loop_
_entity_poly.entity_id
_entity_poly.type
_entity_poly.pdbx_seq_one_letter_code
_entity_poly.pdbx_strand_id
1 'polypeptide(L)'
;CMSNTRKSFLTSLSSLGLVSSLLLAGCAGGTSSAGSSEPSAGASSGDSNASASQSPIVEGKGASTRLAITYDGGVMVYDGKDMKLLQDIHKDGFLRLNDAGDNRHLIVADGSSYTFLDTGVWSVAHGDHSHYYTTAPSLSTLSLQADHTGHVIADNGKVAAFADGTGTFDVYDPANLVSNKRTATNLETKQVKLPNPHHGFAIPLPNDQYLVAVGDSKTRTGAAVVDANGKTITENKECPGVHGEAIARDNTFTIGCTDGVLIYRDGTFTKVTNPQDPYSRSGNQAGTADSPYVLADYKTDKDAKLERPEKFAIIDTVAHTREVYSLPKGVSYTFRSMGRGPNGEALLLTTDGKLRIYDPANGTELGSVQLMNTWSESETWQDPRP
;
A
#
# COMPACT_ATOMS: atom_id res chain seq x y z
N CYS A 1 -3.69 -4.94 -1.95
CA CYS A 1 -2.39 -5.28 -2.58
C CYS A 1 -1.61 -6.14 -1.63
N MET A 2 -1.45 -7.41 -1.96
CA MET A 2 -0.56 -8.30 -1.20
C MET A 2 0.89 -7.89 -1.50
N SER A 3 1.63 -7.42 -0.49
CA SER A 3 3.08 -7.31 -0.55
C SER A 3 3.66 -8.71 -0.34
N ASN A 4 3.92 -9.44 -1.42
CA ASN A 4 4.56 -10.76 -1.36
C ASN A 4 6.03 -10.61 -1.70
N THR A 5 6.88 -10.65 -0.70
CA THR A 5 8.34 -10.72 -0.84
C THR A 5 8.78 -12.16 -1.12
N ARG A 6 8.97 -12.55 -2.36
CA ARG A 6 9.83 -13.68 -2.68
C ARG A 6 11.28 -13.18 -2.75
N LYS A 7 12.10 -13.48 -1.76
CA LYS A 7 13.55 -13.33 -1.89
C LYS A 7 14.05 -14.35 -2.90
N SER A 8 14.56 -13.89 -4.03
CA SER A 8 15.39 -14.70 -4.90
C SER A 8 16.72 -14.95 -4.20
N PHE A 9 16.99 -16.22 -3.86
CA PHE A 9 18.33 -16.63 -3.45
C PHE A 9 19.24 -16.61 -4.67
N LEU A 10 20.08 -15.57 -4.78
CA LEU A 10 21.29 -15.63 -5.56
C LEU A 10 22.39 -16.12 -4.62
N THR A 11 22.79 -17.38 -4.81
CA THR A 11 24.01 -17.93 -4.24
C THR A 11 25.19 -17.17 -4.78
N SER A 12 25.82 -16.33 -3.95
CA SER A 12 27.12 -15.74 -4.24
C SER A 12 28.20 -16.81 -4.12
N LEU A 13 28.78 -17.21 -5.24
CA LEU A 13 30.08 -17.86 -5.25
C LEU A 13 31.14 -16.78 -5.04
N SER A 14 31.79 -16.83 -3.87
CA SER A 14 32.98 -16.09 -3.57
C SER A 14 34.17 -16.72 -4.31
N SER A 15 34.77 -16.02 -5.24
CA SER A 15 36.11 -16.33 -5.71
C SER A 15 37.06 -15.20 -5.28
N LEU A 16 37.96 -15.54 -4.35
CA LEU A 16 39.16 -14.79 -4.02
C LEU A 16 40.08 -14.74 -5.26
N GLY A 17 40.56 -13.56 -5.58
CA GLY A 17 41.63 -13.37 -6.57
C GLY A 17 42.48 -12.16 -6.21
N LEU A 18 43.72 -12.43 -5.82
CA LEU A 18 44.76 -11.55 -5.33
C LEU A 18 45.20 -10.47 -6.34
N VAL A 19 45.40 -9.30 -5.81
CA VAL A 19 46.47 -8.28 -5.96
C VAL A 19 47.48 -8.45 -7.10
N SER A 20 47.67 -7.37 -7.88
CA SER A 20 49.02 -6.86 -8.21
C SER A 20 48.95 -5.42 -8.73
N SER A 21 49.58 -4.53 -7.99
CA SER A 21 49.95 -3.17 -8.29
C SER A 21 51.08 -3.10 -9.31
N LEU A 22 51.02 -2.16 -10.25
CA LEU A 22 52.24 -1.57 -10.82
C LEU A 22 51.99 -0.11 -11.21
N LEU A 23 52.72 0.75 -10.52
CA LEU A 23 52.98 2.14 -10.83
C LEU A 23 53.98 2.22 -11.99
N LEU A 24 53.78 3.14 -12.93
CA LEU A 24 54.90 3.81 -13.60
C LEU A 24 54.50 5.19 -14.13
N ALA A 25 55.21 6.18 -13.64
CA ALA A 25 55.18 7.57 -14.05
C ALA A 25 56.04 7.79 -15.31
N GLY A 26 55.72 8.80 -16.10
CA GLY A 26 56.59 9.26 -17.21
C GLY A 26 56.11 10.61 -17.70
N CYS A 27 56.93 11.63 -17.40
CA CYS A 27 56.77 13.05 -17.75
C CYS A 27 57.30 13.40 -19.13
N ALA A 28 56.95 14.65 -19.51
CA ALA A 28 57.63 15.57 -20.46
C ALA A 28 57.16 15.44 -21.93
N GLY A 29 56.83 16.49 -22.63
CA GLY A 29 57.16 17.92 -22.63
C GLY A 29 57.27 18.38 -24.08
N GLY A 30 56.90 19.63 -24.40
CA GLY A 30 57.34 20.27 -25.67
C GLY A 30 56.22 20.90 -26.50
N THR A 31 55.87 22.07 -26.25
CA THR A 31 56.00 23.44 -26.86
C THR A 31 55.65 23.62 -28.35
N SER A 32 54.83 24.66 -28.58
CA SER A 32 54.74 25.70 -29.63
C SER A 32 54.26 25.25 -31.01
N SER A 33 53.47 25.97 -31.77
CA SER A 33 53.16 27.39 -31.91
C SER A 33 52.10 27.58 -32.99
N ALA A 34 51.21 28.56 -32.76
CA ALA A 34 50.59 29.52 -33.67
C ALA A 34 50.14 29.14 -35.09
N GLY A 35 48.86 29.52 -35.38
CA GLY A 35 48.35 29.67 -36.72
C GLY A 35 46.85 30.01 -36.72
N SER A 36 46.58 31.28 -36.86
CA SER A 36 45.30 31.95 -36.98
C SER A 36 44.49 31.52 -38.21
N SER A 37 43.19 31.39 -38.08
CA SER A 37 42.16 32.02 -38.95
C SER A 37 40.74 31.54 -38.59
N GLU A 38 39.90 32.44 -38.14
CA GLU A 38 38.44 32.32 -38.22
C GLU A 38 37.97 32.47 -39.68
N PRO A 39 36.80 31.91 -40.05
CA PRO A 39 35.57 32.67 -39.83
C PRO A 39 34.33 31.82 -39.45
N SER A 40 33.56 32.45 -38.65
CA SER A 40 32.12 32.41 -38.41
C SER A 40 31.25 31.59 -39.37
N ALA A 41 30.41 30.69 -38.82
CA ALA A 41 29.02 30.51 -39.24
C ALA A 41 28.24 29.62 -38.27
N GLY A 42 27.16 30.16 -37.70
CA GLY A 42 25.92 29.46 -37.46
C GLY A 42 25.85 28.45 -36.32
N ALA A 43 25.73 28.89 -35.08
CA ALA A 43 25.19 28.08 -34.02
C ALA A 43 23.67 27.96 -34.25
N SER A 44 23.24 26.84 -34.81
CA SER A 44 21.88 26.36 -34.68
C SER A 44 21.77 25.68 -33.31
N SER A 45 21.18 26.36 -32.37
CA SER A 45 20.67 25.78 -31.14
C SER A 45 19.53 24.81 -31.49
N GLY A 46 19.91 23.55 -31.68
CA GLY A 46 18.95 22.45 -31.73
C GLY A 46 18.40 22.25 -30.34
N ASP A 47 17.20 22.78 -30.10
CA ASP A 47 16.33 22.32 -29.03
C ASP A 47 16.10 20.82 -29.18
N SER A 48 16.89 20.02 -28.51
CA SER A 48 16.61 18.61 -28.31
C SER A 48 15.52 18.48 -27.25
N ASN A 49 14.30 18.81 -27.63
CA ASN A 49 13.11 18.36 -26.95
C ASN A 49 13.01 16.85 -27.20
N ALA A 50 13.73 16.06 -26.40
CA ALA A 50 13.59 14.62 -26.36
C ALA A 50 12.20 14.36 -25.75
N SER A 51 11.19 14.33 -26.61
CA SER A 51 9.88 13.75 -26.30
C SER A 51 10.17 12.32 -25.87
N ALA A 52 10.03 12.04 -24.56
CA ALA A 52 10.18 10.69 -24.03
C ALA A 52 9.20 9.80 -24.81
N SER A 53 9.74 8.92 -25.66
CA SER A 53 8.96 8.03 -26.51
C SER A 53 8.13 7.14 -25.58
N GLN A 54 6.81 7.33 -25.60
CA GLN A 54 5.89 6.55 -24.80
C GLN A 54 5.96 5.09 -25.26
N SER A 55 6.05 4.16 -24.29
CA SER A 55 6.05 2.72 -24.59
C SER A 55 4.82 2.32 -25.39
N PRO A 56 4.96 1.40 -26.37
CA PRO A 56 3.84 0.99 -27.20
C PRO A 56 2.76 0.28 -26.35
N ILE A 57 1.51 0.47 -26.74
CA ILE A 57 0.38 -0.28 -26.22
C ILE A 57 0.18 -1.50 -27.11
N VAL A 58 0.14 -2.68 -26.49
CA VAL A 58 -0.06 -3.95 -27.17
C VAL A 58 -1.37 -4.56 -26.71
N GLU A 59 -2.22 -4.96 -27.66
CA GLU A 59 -3.43 -5.71 -27.38
C GLU A 59 -3.11 -7.21 -27.28
N GLY A 60 -3.55 -7.82 -26.18
CA GLY A 60 -3.33 -9.23 -25.86
C GLY A 60 -4.60 -10.06 -26.01
N LYS A 61 -4.43 -11.40 -26.01
CA LYS A 61 -5.55 -12.35 -26.12
C LYS A 61 -6.27 -12.61 -24.79
N GLY A 62 -5.73 -12.13 -23.66
CA GLY A 62 -6.27 -12.36 -22.34
C GLY A 62 -5.65 -11.43 -21.30
N ALA A 63 -6.21 -11.47 -20.09
CA ALA A 63 -5.76 -10.66 -18.96
C ALA A 63 -4.30 -10.96 -18.60
N SER A 64 -3.57 -9.92 -18.26
CA SER A 64 -2.22 -10.01 -17.69
C SER A 64 -2.25 -9.51 -16.25
N THR A 65 -1.43 -10.10 -15.38
CA THR A 65 -1.27 -9.69 -13.98
C THR A 65 0.10 -9.07 -13.77
N ARG A 66 0.19 -8.08 -12.91
CA ARG A 66 1.44 -7.47 -12.46
C ARG A 66 1.57 -7.62 -10.94
N LEU A 67 2.80 -7.75 -10.50
CA LEU A 67 3.17 -7.72 -9.09
C LEU A 67 4.12 -6.54 -8.87
N ALA A 68 3.72 -5.58 -8.04
CA ALA A 68 4.56 -4.47 -7.64
C ALA A 68 5.02 -4.68 -6.20
N ILE A 69 6.32 -4.48 -5.96
CA ILE A 69 6.96 -4.69 -4.66
C ILE A 69 7.84 -3.48 -4.37
N THR A 70 7.64 -2.85 -3.20
CA THR A 70 8.57 -1.83 -2.71
C THR A 70 9.82 -2.47 -2.12
N TYR A 71 10.94 -1.79 -2.27
CA TYR A 71 12.19 -2.10 -1.60
C TYR A 71 12.84 -0.80 -1.12
N ASP A 72 13.92 -0.87 -0.37
CA ASP A 72 14.67 0.32 0.04
C ASP A 72 15.37 0.93 -1.18
N GLY A 73 14.79 2.02 -1.70
CA GLY A 73 15.25 2.71 -2.89
C GLY A 73 14.34 2.64 -4.12
N GLY A 74 13.15 1.99 -4.03
CA GLY A 74 12.26 2.00 -5.17
C GLY A 74 11.09 1.01 -5.17
N VAL A 75 10.57 0.79 -6.38
CA VAL A 75 9.48 -0.14 -6.67
C VAL A 75 9.86 -1.00 -7.86
N MET A 76 9.84 -2.31 -7.69
CA MET A 76 9.99 -3.28 -8.77
C MET A 76 8.62 -3.74 -9.25
N VAL A 77 8.42 -3.81 -10.56
CA VAL A 77 7.21 -4.35 -11.19
C VAL A 77 7.55 -5.58 -11.99
N TYR A 78 6.88 -6.69 -11.66
CA TYR A 78 7.09 -7.99 -12.29
C TYR A 78 5.88 -8.42 -13.13
N ASP A 79 6.12 -9.23 -14.14
CA ASP A 79 5.08 -10.03 -14.75
C ASP A 79 4.57 -11.07 -13.75
N GLY A 80 3.25 -11.11 -13.53
CA GLY A 80 2.66 -12.00 -12.54
C GLY A 80 2.64 -13.48 -12.95
N LYS A 81 2.88 -13.78 -14.24
CA LYS A 81 2.86 -15.14 -14.77
C LYS A 81 4.20 -15.87 -14.58
N ASP A 82 5.29 -15.22 -14.92
CA ASP A 82 6.63 -15.84 -14.95
C ASP A 82 7.63 -15.15 -14.01
N MET A 83 7.19 -14.14 -13.27
CA MET A 83 7.98 -13.36 -12.31
C MET A 83 9.17 -12.63 -12.95
N LYS A 84 9.10 -12.37 -14.25
CA LYS A 84 10.11 -11.57 -14.94
C LYS A 84 10.03 -10.11 -14.50
N LEU A 85 11.15 -9.52 -14.12
CA LEU A 85 11.25 -8.09 -13.83
C LEU A 85 10.98 -7.29 -15.12
N LEU A 86 9.97 -6.42 -15.09
CA LEU A 86 9.58 -5.56 -16.19
C LEU A 86 10.14 -4.16 -16.04
N GLN A 87 10.16 -3.65 -14.81
CA GLN A 87 10.63 -2.32 -14.51
C GLN A 87 11.15 -2.27 -13.07
N ASP A 88 12.27 -1.56 -12.89
CA ASP A 88 12.79 -1.13 -11.60
C ASP A 88 12.73 0.39 -11.57
N ILE A 89 11.92 0.93 -10.68
CA ILE A 89 11.65 2.37 -10.54
C ILE A 89 12.35 2.86 -9.28
N HIS A 90 13.42 3.59 -9.45
CA HIS A 90 14.14 4.19 -8.33
C HIS A 90 13.36 5.38 -7.75
N LYS A 91 13.12 5.35 -6.47
CA LYS A 91 12.47 6.40 -5.69
C LYS A 91 12.90 6.27 -4.24
N ASP A 92 13.59 7.29 -3.73
CA ASP A 92 14.04 7.31 -2.34
C ASP A 92 12.89 7.45 -1.36
N GLY A 93 13.13 7.02 -0.12
CA GLY A 93 12.22 7.14 0.99
C GLY A 93 11.55 5.82 1.39
N PHE A 94 10.78 5.88 2.47
CA PHE A 94 9.94 4.77 2.91
C PHE A 94 8.65 4.77 2.08
N LEU A 95 8.58 3.84 1.13
CA LEU A 95 7.49 3.78 0.16
C LEU A 95 6.38 2.81 0.61
N ARG A 96 5.13 3.23 0.41
CA ARG A 96 3.94 2.38 0.58
C ARG A 96 3.15 2.35 -0.72
N LEU A 97 2.67 1.15 -1.07
CA LEU A 97 1.78 0.95 -2.21
C LEU A 97 0.34 0.88 -1.75
N ASN A 98 -0.53 1.60 -2.45
CA ASN A 98 -1.97 1.59 -2.22
C ASN A 98 -2.69 1.40 -3.56
N ASP A 99 -3.91 0.89 -3.51
CA ASP A 99 -4.78 0.79 -4.67
C ASP A 99 -5.23 2.19 -5.12
N ALA A 100 -5.15 2.47 -6.41
CA ALA A 100 -5.65 3.70 -7.01
C ALA A 100 -7.12 3.60 -7.47
N GLY A 101 -7.76 2.45 -7.30
CA GLY A 101 -9.19 2.22 -7.49
C GLY A 101 -9.62 1.83 -8.91
N ASP A 102 -8.70 1.75 -9.88
CA ASP A 102 -9.02 1.47 -11.29
C ASP A 102 -8.49 0.11 -11.80
N ASN A 103 -7.97 -0.75 -10.93
CA ASN A 103 -7.35 -2.04 -11.26
C ASN A 103 -6.14 -1.96 -12.23
N ARG A 104 -5.61 -0.75 -12.47
CA ARG A 104 -4.45 -0.50 -13.33
C ARG A 104 -3.34 0.23 -12.59
N HIS A 105 -3.69 1.29 -11.87
CA HIS A 105 -2.74 2.14 -11.18
C HIS A 105 -2.59 1.73 -9.72
N LEU A 106 -1.38 1.96 -9.21
CA LEU A 106 -1.08 1.97 -7.78
C LEU A 106 -0.66 3.38 -7.38
N ILE A 107 -0.89 3.73 -6.12
CA ILE A 107 -0.36 4.93 -5.51
C ILE A 107 0.91 4.58 -4.75
N VAL A 108 2.00 5.25 -5.07
CA VAL A 108 3.26 5.23 -4.32
C VAL A 108 3.27 6.42 -3.37
N ALA A 109 3.08 6.16 -2.08
CA ALA A 109 3.15 7.16 -1.03
C ALA A 109 4.57 7.20 -0.44
N ASP A 110 5.19 8.40 -0.39
CA ASP A 110 6.56 8.61 0.06
C ASP A 110 6.68 9.48 1.32
N GLY A 111 5.56 9.77 1.97
CA GLY A 111 5.47 10.65 3.13
C GLY A 111 5.13 12.10 2.80
N SER A 112 5.37 12.54 1.57
CA SER A 112 5.12 13.93 1.11
C SER A 112 4.19 14.00 -0.11
N SER A 113 4.02 12.88 -0.81
CA SER A 113 3.21 12.81 -2.02
C SER A 113 2.60 11.43 -2.26
N TYR A 114 1.55 11.44 -3.06
CA TYR A 114 0.89 10.27 -3.65
C TYR A 114 1.12 10.28 -5.14
N THR A 115 2.12 9.57 -5.63
CA THR A 115 2.46 9.51 -7.05
C THR A 115 1.85 8.26 -7.69
N PHE A 116 1.27 8.39 -8.87
CA PHE A 116 0.59 7.28 -9.53
C PHE A 116 1.57 6.45 -10.36
N LEU A 117 1.57 5.15 -10.13
CA LEU A 117 2.32 4.13 -10.85
C LEU A 117 1.36 3.41 -11.80
N ASP A 118 1.54 3.56 -13.11
CA ASP A 118 0.86 2.74 -14.11
C ASP A 118 1.53 1.37 -14.17
N THR A 119 0.83 0.32 -13.78
CA THR A 119 1.34 -1.07 -13.85
C THR A 119 1.43 -1.59 -15.28
N GLY A 120 0.84 -0.87 -16.23
CA GLY A 120 0.87 -1.17 -17.64
C GLY A 120 -0.05 -2.31 -18.06
N VAL A 121 -1.10 -2.64 -17.30
CA VAL A 121 -2.10 -3.66 -17.70
C VAL A 121 -3.51 -3.17 -17.40
N TRP A 122 -4.42 -3.39 -18.35
CA TRP A 122 -5.84 -3.10 -18.13
C TRP A 122 -6.71 -3.87 -19.11
N SER A 123 -8.00 -3.88 -18.86
CA SER A 123 -9.02 -4.39 -19.76
C SER A 123 -10.09 -3.35 -20.04
N VAL A 124 -10.72 -3.46 -21.19
CA VAL A 124 -11.86 -2.64 -21.60
C VAL A 124 -12.98 -3.57 -22.00
N ALA A 125 -14.10 -3.50 -21.29
CA ALA A 125 -15.29 -4.28 -21.62
C ALA A 125 -15.91 -3.79 -22.93
N HIS A 126 -16.30 -4.72 -23.79
CA HIS A 126 -16.95 -4.43 -25.07
C HIS A 126 -18.02 -5.48 -25.37
N GLY A 127 -19.28 -5.15 -25.13
CA GLY A 127 -20.39 -6.08 -25.32
C GLY A 127 -20.28 -7.30 -24.40
N ASP A 128 -20.12 -8.48 -24.98
CA ASP A 128 -20.03 -9.77 -24.27
C ASP A 128 -18.58 -10.23 -24.02
N HIS A 129 -17.57 -9.40 -24.37
CA HIS A 129 -16.16 -9.73 -24.20
C HIS A 129 -15.36 -8.51 -23.70
N SER A 130 -14.08 -8.73 -23.42
CA SER A 130 -13.13 -7.68 -23.04
C SER A 130 -11.91 -7.67 -23.94
N HIS A 131 -11.41 -6.49 -24.22
CA HIS A 131 -10.10 -6.26 -24.80
C HIS A 131 -9.06 -6.10 -23.72
N TYR A 132 -7.90 -6.71 -23.88
CA TYR A 132 -6.82 -6.71 -22.89
C TYR A 132 -5.60 -5.99 -23.45
N TYR A 133 -5.02 -5.11 -22.68
CA TYR A 133 -3.92 -4.27 -23.13
C TYR A 133 -2.74 -4.36 -22.17
N THR A 134 -1.55 -4.23 -22.73
CA THR A 134 -0.31 -4.13 -21.96
C THR A 134 0.56 -2.98 -22.50
N THR A 135 1.32 -2.38 -21.60
CA THR A 135 2.41 -1.43 -21.91
C THR A 135 3.51 -1.61 -20.86
N ALA A 136 4.65 -0.96 -21.01
CA ALA A 136 5.67 -0.98 -19.97
C ALA A 136 5.17 -0.24 -18.72
N PRO A 137 5.40 -0.78 -17.49
CA PRO A 137 5.12 -0.06 -16.27
C PRO A 137 5.90 1.24 -16.18
N SER A 138 5.30 2.27 -15.59
CA SER A 138 5.98 3.56 -15.42
C SER A 138 5.41 4.38 -14.26
N LEU A 139 6.27 5.09 -13.55
CA LEU A 139 5.84 6.12 -12.62
C LEU A 139 5.37 7.34 -13.43
N SER A 140 4.17 7.81 -13.18
CA SER A 140 3.62 8.96 -13.89
C SER A 140 4.11 10.28 -13.28
N THR A 141 3.89 11.37 -13.98
CA THR A 141 4.07 12.73 -13.45
C THR A 141 2.88 13.19 -12.60
N LEU A 142 1.77 12.44 -12.66
CA LEU A 142 0.57 12.72 -11.86
C LEU A 142 0.87 12.42 -10.39
N SER A 143 0.66 13.42 -9.54
CA SER A 143 0.93 13.33 -8.11
C SER A 143 0.02 14.25 -7.33
N LEU A 144 -0.45 13.81 -6.17
CA LEU A 144 -1.14 14.63 -5.18
C LEU A 144 -0.16 14.92 -4.05
N GLN A 145 -0.06 16.18 -3.64
CA GLN A 145 0.82 16.59 -2.54
C GLN A 145 0.11 16.40 -1.21
N ALA A 146 0.84 15.94 -0.19
CA ALA A 146 0.30 15.75 1.15
C ALA A 146 1.35 16.10 2.20
N ASP A 147 0.93 16.80 3.24
CA ASP A 147 1.74 16.91 4.46
C ASP A 147 1.54 15.63 5.29
N HIS A 148 2.53 14.76 5.28
CA HIS A 148 2.51 13.41 5.87
C HIS A 148 1.40 12.52 5.29
N THR A 149 1.76 11.69 4.32
CA THR A 149 0.82 10.74 3.70
C THR A 149 0.26 9.75 4.71
N GLY A 150 -1.07 9.68 4.82
CA GLY A 150 -1.83 8.77 5.65
C GLY A 150 -2.35 7.55 4.87
N HIS A 151 -3.57 7.12 5.19
CA HIS A 151 -4.23 6.01 4.51
C HIS A 151 -4.81 6.43 3.17
N VAL A 152 -4.81 5.53 2.21
CA VAL A 152 -5.50 5.66 0.93
C VAL A 152 -6.50 4.52 0.80
N ILE A 153 -7.76 4.85 0.59
CA ILE A 153 -8.83 3.86 0.55
C ILE A 153 -9.70 4.07 -0.68
N ALA A 154 -9.82 3.00 -1.46
CA ALA A 154 -10.69 2.93 -2.62
C ALA A 154 -11.96 2.16 -2.25
N ASP A 155 -13.12 2.80 -2.33
CA ASP A 155 -14.41 2.18 -2.11
C ASP A 155 -15.54 3.01 -2.73
N ASN A 156 -16.69 2.40 -2.98
CA ASN A 156 -17.88 3.05 -3.53
C ASN A 156 -17.58 3.93 -4.77
N GLY A 157 -16.67 3.46 -5.66
CA GLY A 157 -16.31 4.17 -6.90
C GLY A 157 -15.51 5.45 -6.71
N LYS A 158 -14.94 5.67 -5.54
CA LYS A 158 -14.07 6.80 -5.20
C LYS A 158 -12.82 6.35 -4.49
N VAL A 159 -11.82 7.21 -4.48
CA VAL A 159 -10.61 7.02 -3.69
C VAL A 159 -10.41 8.25 -2.81
N ALA A 160 -10.12 8.02 -1.54
CA ALA A 160 -9.76 9.06 -0.58
C ALA A 160 -8.32 8.87 -0.11
N ALA A 161 -7.50 9.91 -0.28
CA ALA A 161 -6.09 9.93 0.13
C ALA A 161 -5.92 10.92 1.30
N PHE A 162 -5.60 10.41 2.49
CA PHE A 162 -5.56 11.19 3.73
C PHE A 162 -4.19 11.83 3.96
N ALA A 163 -4.17 13.10 4.37
CA ALA A 163 -2.97 13.84 4.74
C ALA A 163 -2.98 14.10 6.26
N ASP A 164 -2.15 13.38 6.99
CA ASP A 164 -2.10 13.38 8.46
C ASP A 164 -1.76 14.76 9.05
N GLY A 165 -0.82 15.47 8.40
CA GLY A 165 -0.31 16.75 8.89
C GLY A 165 -1.30 17.90 8.78
N THR A 166 -2.31 17.78 7.91
CA THR A 166 -3.35 18.81 7.73
C THR A 166 -4.73 18.37 8.20
N GLY A 167 -4.95 17.06 8.38
CA GLY A 167 -6.28 16.51 8.66
C GLY A 167 -7.23 16.71 7.48
N THR A 168 -6.69 16.68 6.26
CA THR A 168 -7.47 16.75 5.03
C THR A 168 -7.40 15.44 4.28
N PHE A 169 -8.32 15.21 3.39
CA PHE A 169 -8.20 14.13 2.41
C PHE A 169 -8.69 14.58 1.05
N ASP A 170 -7.97 14.17 0.02
CA ASP A 170 -8.33 14.41 -1.37
C ASP A 170 -9.13 13.22 -1.90
N VAL A 171 -10.27 13.52 -2.52
CA VAL A 171 -11.17 12.52 -3.09
C VAL A 171 -11.20 12.66 -4.60
N TYR A 172 -11.07 11.56 -5.31
CA TYR A 172 -11.16 11.53 -6.78
C TYR A 172 -11.96 10.31 -7.28
N ASP A 173 -12.43 10.42 -8.53
CA ASP A 173 -13.02 9.33 -9.28
C ASP A 173 -11.90 8.58 -10.01
N PRO A 174 -11.65 7.30 -9.74
CA PRO A 174 -10.60 6.52 -10.41
C PRO A 174 -10.79 6.38 -11.92
N ALA A 175 -12.00 6.55 -12.45
CA ALA A 175 -12.25 6.56 -13.88
C ALA A 175 -11.50 7.71 -14.61
N ASN A 176 -11.18 8.79 -13.89
CA ASN A 176 -10.45 9.94 -14.42
C ASN A 176 -8.92 9.74 -14.48
N LEU A 177 -8.39 8.62 -13.99
CA LEU A 177 -6.97 8.30 -14.07
C LEU A 177 -6.47 7.99 -15.48
N VAL A 178 -7.39 7.69 -16.40
CA VAL A 178 -7.05 7.30 -17.77
C VAL A 178 -7.67 8.26 -18.79
N SER A 179 -6.83 8.77 -19.70
CA SER A 179 -7.22 9.52 -20.87
C SER A 179 -6.54 8.93 -22.11
N ASN A 180 -7.30 8.66 -23.15
CA ASN A 180 -6.76 8.09 -24.41
C ASN A 180 -5.87 6.83 -24.19
N LYS A 181 -6.31 5.90 -23.35
CA LYS A 181 -5.56 4.68 -22.96
C LYS A 181 -4.24 4.96 -22.21
N ARG A 182 -3.96 6.16 -21.77
CA ARG A 182 -2.76 6.57 -21.03
C ARG A 182 -3.15 7.15 -19.67
N THR A 183 -2.21 7.12 -18.74
CA THR A 183 -2.37 7.84 -17.48
C THR A 183 -2.65 9.31 -17.76
N ALA A 184 -3.65 9.87 -17.09
CA ALA A 184 -3.99 11.28 -17.20
C ALA A 184 -2.83 12.16 -16.69
N THR A 185 -2.69 13.34 -17.24
CA THR A 185 -1.66 14.31 -16.82
C THR A 185 -2.10 15.19 -15.66
N ASN A 186 -3.40 15.26 -15.41
CA ASN A 186 -4.03 15.96 -14.31
C ASN A 186 -5.21 15.14 -13.79
N LEU A 187 -5.56 15.36 -12.53
CA LEU A 187 -6.66 14.69 -11.85
C LEU A 187 -7.46 15.73 -11.07
N GLU A 188 -8.75 15.75 -11.31
CA GLU A 188 -9.67 16.56 -10.52
C GLU A 188 -9.88 15.90 -9.16
N THR A 189 -9.65 16.66 -8.10
CA THR A 189 -9.86 16.21 -6.73
C THR A 189 -10.79 17.16 -5.99
N LYS A 190 -11.53 16.60 -5.03
CA LYS A 190 -12.26 17.36 -4.03
C LYS A 190 -11.57 17.18 -2.69
N GLN A 191 -11.12 18.27 -2.09
CA GLN A 191 -10.54 18.20 -0.76
C GLN A 191 -11.61 18.38 0.32
N VAL A 192 -11.59 17.49 1.31
CA VAL A 192 -12.41 17.57 2.51
C VAL A 192 -11.49 17.81 3.71
N LYS A 193 -11.88 18.72 4.61
CA LYS A 193 -11.10 19.09 5.79
C LYS A 193 -11.81 18.68 7.06
N LEU A 194 -11.08 17.97 7.93
CA LEU A 194 -11.51 17.65 9.29
C LEU A 194 -11.08 18.74 10.28
N PRO A 195 -11.70 18.79 11.48
CA PRO A 195 -11.41 19.82 12.47
C PRO A 195 -9.94 19.90 12.91
N ASN A 196 -9.27 18.75 13.03
CA ASN A 196 -7.90 18.68 13.57
C ASN A 196 -7.01 17.77 12.73
N PRO A 197 -5.72 18.13 12.57
CA PRO A 197 -4.70 17.22 12.02
C PRO A 197 -4.49 16.01 12.94
N HIS A 198 -4.43 14.81 12.35
CA HIS A 198 -4.14 13.56 13.04
C HIS A 198 -3.82 12.45 12.05
N HIS A 199 -3.19 11.39 12.50
CA HIS A 199 -3.07 10.17 11.70
C HIS A 199 -4.44 9.51 11.58
N GLY A 200 -4.97 9.44 10.35
CA GLY A 200 -6.33 9.03 10.12
C GLY A 200 -6.56 8.34 8.77
N PHE A 201 -7.80 8.02 8.56
CA PHE A 201 -8.33 7.45 7.33
C PHE A 201 -9.64 8.13 6.93
N ALA A 202 -10.00 8.00 5.66
CA ALA A 202 -11.31 8.37 5.13
C ALA A 202 -11.78 7.25 4.18
N ILE A 203 -12.91 6.63 4.47
CA ILE A 203 -13.52 5.60 3.64
C ILE A 203 -14.68 6.23 2.88
N PRO A 204 -14.65 6.23 1.54
CA PRO A 204 -15.78 6.72 0.76
C PRO A 204 -17.03 5.87 1.01
N LEU A 205 -18.14 6.52 1.32
CA LEU A 205 -19.46 5.93 1.48
C LEU A 205 -20.40 6.42 0.36
N PRO A 206 -21.58 5.80 0.18
CA PRO A 206 -22.60 6.35 -0.70
C PRO A 206 -22.98 7.80 -0.34
N ASN A 207 -23.50 8.54 -1.32
CA ASN A 207 -24.03 9.90 -1.15
C ASN A 207 -22.98 10.96 -0.74
N ASP A 208 -21.74 10.82 -1.19
CA ASP A 208 -20.64 11.74 -0.87
C ASP A 208 -20.40 11.90 0.64
N GLN A 209 -20.58 10.84 1.37
CA GLN A 209 -20.24 10.73 2.77
C GLN A 209 -18.92 9.98 2.95
N TYR A 210 -18.29 10.16 4.10
CA TYR A 210 -17.01 9.53 4.41
C TYR A 210 -16.99 9.06 5.86
N LEU A 211 -16.61 7.81 6.07
CA LEU A 211 -16.32 7.30 7.41
C LEU A 211 -14.85 7.64 7.72
N VAL A 212 -14.63 8.42 8.78
CA VAL A 212 -13.33 8.98 9.12
C VAL A 212 -12.92 8.63 10.56
N ALA A 213 -11.61 8.55 10.81
CA ALA A 213 -11.09 8.55 12.16
C ALA A 213 -11.30 9.93 12.81
N VAL A 214 -11.57 9.94 14.12
CA VAL A 214 -11.72 11.16 14.93
C VAL A 214 -10.56 11.26 15.91
N GLY A 215 -9.92 12.43 15.92
CA GLY A 215 -8.80 12.66 16.82
C GLY A 215 -8.17 14.04 16.66
N ASP A 216 -7.04 14.20 17.29
CA ASP A 216 -6.14 15.34 17.18
C ASP A 216 -4.68 14.85 17.16
N SER A 217 -3.72 15.77 17.22
CA SER A 217 -2.28 15.44 17.23
C SER A 217 -1.80 14.62 18.43
N LYS A 218 -2.61 14.49 19.50
CA LYS A 218 -2.25 13.81 20.74
C LYS A 218 -3.06 12.54 20.95
N THR A 219 -4.35 12.58 20.61
CA THR A 219 -5.29 11.49 20.90
C THR A 219 -6.18 11.19 19.72
N ARG A 220 -6.50 9.92 19.54
CA ARG A 220 -7.49 9.43 18.60
C ARG A 220 -8.58 8.73 19.39
N THR A 221 -9.83 9.10 19.18
CA THR A 221 -10.91 8.79 20.12
C THR A 221 -12.05 8.00 19.53
N GLY A 222 -12.18 7.96 18.20
CA GLY A 222 -13.32 7.31 17.62
C GLY A 222 -13.40 7.40 16.11
N ALA A 223 -14.60 7.26 15.60
CA ALA A 223 -14.91 7.40 14.20
C ALA A 223 -16.19 8.20 13.99
N ALA A 224 -16.31 8.87 12.86
CA ALA A 224 -17.47 9.64 12.48
C ALA A 224 -17.80 9.43 11.01
N VAL A 225 -19.06 9.65 10.66
CA VAL A 225 -19.46 9.89 9.27
C VAL A 225 -19.57 11.40 9.07
N VAL A 226 -18.89 11.88 8.03
CA VAL A 226 -18.94 13.29 7.63
C VAL A 226 -19.54 13.43 6.22
N ASP A 227 -20.13 14.58 5.95
CA ASP A 227 -20.57 14.95 4.61
C ASP A 227 -19.40 15.43 3.72
N ALA A 228 -19.72 15.76 2.49
CA ALA A 228 -18.78 16.26 1.49
C ALA A 228 -18.07 17.61 1.87
N ASN A 229 -18.48 18.27 2.95
CA ASN A 229 -17.88 19.49 3.48
C ASN A 229 -17.13 19.24 4.81
N GLY A 230 -17.04 17.98 5.24
CA GLY A 230 -16.40 17.60 6.50
C GLY A 230 -17.27 17.82 7.74
N LYS A 231 -18.57 18.11 7.58
CA LYS A 231 -19.50 18.28 8.69
C LYS A 231 -19.93 16.90 9.21
N THR A 232 -19.83 16.70 10.51
CA THR A 232 -20.23 15.44 11.16
C THR A 232 -21.74 15.20 11.04
N ILE A 233 -22.10 14.01 10.59
CA ILE A 233 -23.48 13.48 10.52
C ILE A 233 -23.76 12.62 11.73
N THR A 234 -22.86 11.68 12.04
CA THR A 234 -22.92 10.80 13.21
C THR A 234 -21.50 10.50 13.70
N GLU A 235 -21.34 10.22 14.97
CA GLU A 235 -20.04 10.00 15.60
C GLU A 235 -20.14 8.98 16.73
N ASN A 236 -19.07 8.19 16.89
CA ASN A 236 -18.87 7.33 18.05
C ASN A 236 -17.46 7.55 18.61
N LYS A 237 -17.36 7.91 19.91
CA LYS A 237 -16.11 8.19 20.62
C LYS A 237 -15.61 7.03 21.48
N GLU A 238 -16.17 5.86 21.33
CA GLU A 238 -15.82 4.68 22.13
C GLU A 238 -14.73 3.82 21.45
N CYS A 239 -13.76 4.46 20.74
CA CYS A 239 -12.64 3.77 20.10
C CYS A 239 -11.32 4.47 20.42
N PRO A 240 -10.83 4.34 21.67
CA PRO A 240 -9.56 4.94 22.05
C PRO A 240 -8.42 4.39 21.20
N GLY A 241 -7.50 5.27 20.80
CA GLY A 241 -6.34 4.93 19.98
C GLY A 241 -6.70 4.38 18.60
N VAL A 242 -7.81 4.86 18.01
CA VAL A 242 -8.30 4.40 16.70
C VAL A 242 -7.18 4.31 15.67
N HIS A 243 -7.07 3.16 15.01
CA HIS A 243 -6.07 2.90 13.99
C HIS A 243 -6.42 1.63 13.21
N GLY A 244 -6.28 1.69 11.90
CA GLY A 244 -6.60 0.57 11.02
C GLY A 244 -8.09 0.40 10.79
N GLU A 245 -8.39 0.04 9.59
CA GLU A 245 -9.73 -0.19 9.09
C GLU A 245 -9.72 -1.38 8.13
N ALA A 246 -10.87 -2.00 7.96
CA ALA A 246 -11.06 -2.99 6.90
C ALA A 246 -12.50 -2.97 6.41
N ILE A 247 -12.66 -3.28 5.12
CA ILE A 247 -13.96 -3.54 4.52
C ILE A 247 -14.39 -4.98 4.79
N ALA A 248 -15.68 -5.16 4.99
CA ALA A 248 -16.36 -6.44 4.98
C ALA A 248 -17.58 -6.38 4.05
N ARG A 249 -18.23 -7.51 3.87
CA ARG A 249 -19.40 -7.62 3.00
C ARG A 249 -20.52 -6.63 3.39
N ASP A 250 -21.32 -6.24 2.42
CA ASP A 250 -22.50 -5.38 2.59
C ASP A 250 -22.18 -3.98 3.12
N ASN A 251 -21.13 -3.33 2.60
CA ASN A 251 -20.67 -2.00 3.01
C ASN A 251 -20.49 -1.90 4.55
N THR A 252 -19.99 -2.96 5.14
CA THR A 252 -19.66 -3.00 6.56
C THR A 252 -18.17 -2.74 6.73
N PHE A 253 -17.80 -1.95 7.73
CA PHE A 253 -16.42 -1.58 8.01
C PHE A 253 -16.08 -1.89 9.46
N THR A 254 -14.87 -2.37 9.68
CA THR A 254 -14.32 -2.55 11.02
C THR A 254 -13.22 -1.53 11.26
N ILE A 255 -13.15 -1.00 12.47
CA ILE A 255 -12.22 0.05 12.88
C ILE A 255 -11.54 -0.40 14.16
N GLY A 256 -10.21 -0.42 14.17
CA GLY A 256 -9.43 -0.89 15.31
C GLY A 256 -9.35 0.13 16.44
N CYS A 257 -9.48 -0.37 17.67
CA CYS A 257 -9.35 0.39 18.92
C CYS A 257 -8.28 -0.25 19.81
N THR A 258 -7.85 0.42 20.89
CA THR A 258 -6.94 -0.18 21.88
C THR A 258 -7.63 -1.20 22.79
N ASP A 259 -8.95 -1.19 22.85
CA ASP A 259 -9.80 -2.02 23.71
C ASP A 259 -10.81 -2.88 22.94
N GLY A 260 -10.63 -2.98 21.63
CA GLY A 260 -11.57 -3.72 20.80
C GLY A 260 -11.65 -3.23 19.37
N VAL A 261 -12.85 -3.26 18.81
CA VAL A 261 -13.16 -2.76 17.48
C VAL A 261 -14.51 -2.06 17.47
N LEU A 262 -14.68 -1.08 16.57
CA LEU A 262 -15.99 -0.60 16.14
C LEU A 262 -16.36 -1.29 14.84
N ILE A 263 -17.59 -1.71 14.72
CA ILE A 263 -18.20 -2.16 13.47
C ILE A 263 -19.15 -1.07 13.03
N TYR A 264 -18.97 -0.56 11.81
CA TYR A 264 -19.87 0.42 11.21
C TYR A 264 -20.66 -0.20 10.07
N ARG A 265 -21.96 -0.01 10.08
CA ARG A 265 -22.87 -0.39 8.99
C ARG A 265 -24.08 0.54 8.98
N ASP A 266 -24.43 1.07 7.83
CA ASP A 266 -25.68 1.82 7.58
C ASP A 266 -25.98 2.90 8.64
N GLY A 267 -24.98 3.70 9.01
CA GLY A 267 -25.12 4.79 9.98
C GLY A 267 -25.02 4.35 11.45
N THR A 268 -24.85 3.07 11.72
CA THR A 268 -24.80 2.52 13.07
C THR A 268 -23.41 2.04 13.44
N PHE A 269 -22.93 2.40 14.62
CA PHE A 269 -21.71 1.90 15.22
C PHE A 269 -22.01 0.86 16.30
N THR A 270 -21.34 -0.28 16.24
CA THR A 270 -21.39 -1.33 17.27
C THR A 270 -20.00 -1.56 17.83
N LYS A 271 -19.86 -1.40 19.16
CA LYS A 271 -18.60 -1.67 19.85
C LYS A 271 -18.48 -3.14 20.24
N VAL A 272 -17.34 -3.75 19.92
CA VAL A 272 -17.00 -5.11 20.35
C VAL A 272 -15.73 -5.06 21.18
N THR A 273 -15.81 -5.51 22.43
CA THR A 273 -14.68 -5.55 23.37
C THR A 273 -14.43 -6.97 23.87
N ASN A 274 -13.28 -7.20 24.49
CA ASN A 274 -13.04 -8.41 25.29
C ASN A 274 -12.90 -7.98 26.75
N PRO A 275 -13.89 -8.23 27.60
CA PRO A 275 -13.85 -7.82 29.02
C PRO A 275 -12.70 -8.44 29.81
N GLN A 276 -12.16 -9.58 29.37
CA GLN A 276 -11.03 -10.26 30.04
C GLN A 276 -9.68 -9.66 29.67
N ASP A 277 -9.60 -8.97 28.54
CA ASP A 277 -8.40 -8.27 28.05
C ASP A 277 -8.75 -6.80 27.80
N PRO A 278 -8.72 -5.93 28.84
CA PRO A 278 -9.12 -4.52 28.71
C PRO A 278 -8.26 -3.73 27.69
N TYR A 279 -7.00 -4.10 27.54
CA TYR A 279 -6.17 -3.69 26.42
C TYR A 279 -6.02 -4.87 25.46
N SER A 280 -6.71 -4.80 24.36
CA SER A 280 -6.70 -5.83 23.32
C SER A 280 -6.80 -5.16 21.96
N ARG A 281 -5.68 -4.55 21.55
CA ARG A 281 -5.60 -3.72 20.35
C ARG A 281 -5.71 -4.56 19.08
N SER A 282 -6.59 -4.12 18.18
CA SER A 282 -6.71 -4.59 16.80
C SER A 282 -6.40 -3.43 15.84
N GLY A 283 -5.14 -3.04 15.77
CA GLY A 283 -4.69 -1.85 15.03
C GLY A 283 -4.39 -2.07 13.55
N ASN A 284 -4.32 -3.34 13.12
CA ASN A 284 -4.14 -3.71 11.71
C ASN A 284 -5.13 -4.81 11.36
N GLN A 285 -5.74 -4.68 10.19
CA GLN A 285 -6.82 -5.54 9.77
C GLN A 285 -6.70 -5.89 8.28
N ALA A 286 -7.25 -7.04 7.90
CA ALA A 286 -7.37 -7.47 6.52
C ALA A 286 -8.79 -7.97 6.28
N GLY A 287 -9.52 -7.26 5.45
CA GLY A 287 -10.89 -7.55 5.05
C GLY A 287 -11.04 -7.78 3.55
N THR A 288 -12.23 -8.14 3.14
CA THR A 288 -12.64 -8.21 1.74
C THR A 288 -14.15 -7.98 1.66
N ALA A 289 -14.62 -7.31 0.61
CA ALA A 289 -16.05 -7.05 0.37
C ALA A 289 -16.88 -8.34 0.15
N ASP A 290 -16.22 -9.47 -0.07
CA ASP A 290 -16.87 -10.76 -0.30
C ASP A 290 -17.15 -11.58 0.98
N SER A 291 -16.62 -11.13 2.13
CA SER A 291 -16.68 -11.89 3.38
C SER A 291 -17.19 -11.05 4.54
N PRO A 292 -18.04 -11.59 5.44
CA PRO A 292 -18.44 -10.92 6.67
C PRO A 292 -17.33 -10.95 7.73
N TYR A 293 -16.27 -11.73 7.52
CA TYR A 293 -15.20 -11.92 8.49
C TYR A 293 -14.00 -11.02 8.16
N VAL A 294 -13.40 -10.43 9.20
CA VAL A 294 -12.19 -9.61 9.09
C VAL A 294 -11.10 -10.20 9.96
N LEU A 295 -9.91 -10.43 9.38
CA LEU A 295 -8.71 -10.80 10.11
C LEU A 295 -8.13 -9.55 10.77
N ALA A 296 -7.80 -9.64 12.06
CA ALA A 296 -7.21 -8.54 12.83
C ALA A 296 -6.01 -9.00 13.64
N ASP A 297 -5.06 -8.11 13.86
CA ASP A 297 -4.04 -8.35 14.87
C ASP A 297 -4.67 -8.34 16.28
N TYR A 298 -4.00 -8.98 17.22
CA TYR A 298 -4.45 -9.01 18.61
C TYR A 298 -3.24 -8.77 19.53
N LYS A 299 -3.14 -7.55 20.03
CA LYS A 299 -2.03 -7.08 20.85
C LYS A 299 -2.51 -6.82 22.29
N THR A 300 -1.77 -7.29 23.25
CA THR A 300 -2.13 -7.23 24.67
C THR A 300 -1.10 -6.50 25.54
N ASP A 301 0.07 -6.18 25.00
CA ASP A 301 1.11 -5.43 25.69
C ASP A 301 1.08 -3.95 25.27
N LYS A 302 0.47 -3.11 26.14
CA LYS A 302 0.38 -1.65 25.92
C LYS A 302 1.71 -0.92 25.99
N ASP A 303 2.70 -1.52 26.66
CA ASP A 303 4.00 -0.91 26.93
C ASP A 303 5.06 -1.37 25.90
N ALA A 304 4.74 -2.36 25.07
CA ALA A 304 5.62 -2.80 24.00
C ALA A 304 5.76 -1.70 22.92
N LYS A 305 6.98 -1.31 22.64
CA LYS A 305 7.29 -0.38 21.55
C LYS A 305 6.92 -0.97 20.19
N LEU A 306 7.17 -2.25 20.00
CA LEU A 306 6.78 -3.06 18.86
C LEU A 306 6.44 -4.47 19.35
N GLU A 307 5.16 -4.73 19.53
CA GLU A 307 4.70 -6.03 20.03
C GLU A 307 4.84 -7.11 18.94
N ARG A 308 5.28 -8.29 19.36
CA ARG A 308 5.36 -9.51 18.55
C ARG A 308 4.21 -10.45 18.93
N PRO A 309 3.01 -10.25 18.35
CA PRO A 309 1.83 -10.96 18.81
C PRO A 309 1.89 -12.44 18.44
N GLU A 310 1.53 -13.31 19.40
CA GLU A 310 1.35 -14.75 19.21
C GLU A 310 -0.14 -15.11 19.07
N LYS A 311 -1.00 -14.11 18.98
CA LYS A 311 -2.46 -14.26 18.80
C LYS A 311 -2.95 -13.37 17.68
N PHE A 312 -3.99 -13.80 17.02
CA PHE A 312 -4.75 -13.00 16.07
C PHE A 312 -6.24 -13.11 16.38
N ALA A 313 -7.02 -12.21 15.83
CA ALA A 313 -8.46 -12.25 15.98
C ALA A 313 -9.17 -12.35 14.64
N ILE A 314 -10.36 -12.91 14.66
CA ILE A 314 -11.33 -12.85 13.57
C ILE A 314 -12.57 -12.13 14.09
N ILE A 315 -12.96 -11.09 13.37
CA ILE A 315 -14.14 -10.28 13.66
C ILE A 315 -15.26 -10.79 12.75
N ASP A 316 -16.35 -11.23 13.32
CA ASP A 316 -17.61 -11.50 12.62
C ASP A 316 -18.48 -10.25 12.67
N THR A 317 -18.64 -9.60 11.52
CA THR A 317 -19.38 -8.34 11.41
C THR A 317 -20.89 -8.52 11.44
N VAL A 318 -21.39 -9.73 11.31
CA VAL A 318 -22.82 -10.08 11.39
C VAL A 318 -23.20 -10.47 12.82
N ALA A 319 -22.41 -11.34 13.45
CA ALA A 319 -22.63 -11.75 14.85
C ALA A 319 -22.15 -10.69 15.85
N HIS A 320 -21.38 -9.70 15.40
CA HIS A 320 -20.75 -8.68 16.25
C HIS A 320 -19.85 -9.32 17.32
N THR A 321 -19.02 -10.28 16.92
CA THR A 321 -18.08 -10.97 17.80
C THR A 321 -16.63 -10.75 17.32
N ARG A 322 -15.68 -10.96 18.24
CA ARG A 322 -14.26 -10.98 17.96
C ARG A 322 -13.64 -12.18 18.66
N GLU A 323 -13.43 -13.25 17.92
CA GLU A 323 -12.84 -14.49 18.41
C GLU A 323 -11.32 -14.44 18.29
N VAL A 324 -10.61 -14.95 19.32
CA VAL A 324 -9.15 -14.88 19.44
C VAL A 324 -8.54 -16.27 19.29
N TYR A 325 -7.53 -16.38 18.45
CA TYR A 325 -6.83 -17.60 18.13
C TYR A 325 -5.34 -17.47 18.44
N SER A 326 -4.73 -18.55 18.92
CA SER A 326 -3.31 -18.58 19.26
C SER A 326 -2.49 -19.25 18.16
N LEU A 327 -1.35 -18.67 17.85
CA LEU A 327 -0.30 -19.30 17.06
C LEU A 327 0.48 -20.31 17.92
N PRO A 328 1.29 -21.20 17.31
CA PRO A 328 2.23 -22.02 18.04
C PRO A 328 3.15 -21.17 18.92
N LYS A 329 3.53 -21.67 20.09
CA LYS A 329 4.39 -20.96 21.05
C LYS A 329 5.67 -20.44 20.38
N GLY A 330 5.97 -19.15 20.59
CA GLY A 330 7.15 -18.49 20.03
C GLY A 330 7.04 -18.13 18.55
N VAL A 331 5.89 -18.35 17.94
CA VAL A 331 5.59 -17.94 16.56
C VAL A 331 4.76 -16.67 16.59
N SER A 332 5.23 -15.65 15.91
CA SER A 332 4.55 -14.35 15.79
C SER A 332 4.42 -13.92 14.32
N TYR A 333 3.92 -12.72 14.11
CA TYR A 333 3.75 -12.10 12.80
C TYR A 333 3.88 -10.58 12.92
N THR A 334 3.93 -9.87 11.80
CA THR A 334 3.94 -8.41 11.79
C THR A 334 2.63 -7.83 11.28
N PHE A 335 2.44 -6.53 11.44
CA PHE A 335 1.30 -5.81 10.88
C PHE A 335 1.22 -5.88 9.34
N ARG A 336 2.30 -6.23 8.64
CA ARG A 336 2.35 -6.40 7.19
C ARG A 336 2.14 -7.83 6.72
N SER A 337 2.07 -8.76 7.66
CA SER A 337 2.00 -10.19 7.40
C SER A 337 0.59 -10.72 7.21
N MET A 338 -0.40 -9.85 7.12
CA MET A 338 -1.83 -10.21 7.10
C MET A 338 -2.40 -10.01 5.70
N GLY A 339 -3.26 -10.92 5.27
CA GLY A 339 -3.92 -10.83 3.98
C GLY A 339 -5.16 -11.72 3.88
N ARG A 340 -5.80 -11.67 2.72
CA ARG A 340 -6.97 -12.52 2.41
C ARG A 340 -6.69 -13.34 1.17
N GLY A 341 -7.14 -14.58 1.19
CA GLY A 341 -7.10 -15.48 0.05
C GLY A 341 -8.24 -15.25 -0.94
N PRO A 342 -8.18 -15.88 -2.12
CA PRO A 342 -9.15 -15.65 -3.19
C PRO A 342 -10.57 -16.13 -2.86
N ASN A 343 -10.73 -17.04 -1.90
CA ASN A 343 -12.03 -17.51 -1.44
C ASN A 343 -12.37 -16.93 -0.05
N GLY A 344 -11.70 -15.87 0.36
CA GLY A 344 -11.91 -15.22 1.65
C GLY A 344 -11.14 -15.80 2.82
N GLU A 345 -10.20 -16.73 2.61
CA GLU A 345 -9.36 -17.28 3.66
C GLU A 345 -8.59 -16.16 4.39
N ALA A 346 -8.37 -16.33 5.68
CA ALA A 346 -7.46 -15.49 6.45
C ALA A 346 -6.01 -15.99 6.29
N LEU A 347 -5.08 -15.11 5.93
CA LEU A 347 -3.70 -15.44 5.63
C LEU A 347 -2.76 -14.73 6.59
N LEU A 348 -1.83 -15.49 7.19
CA LEU A 348 -0.77 -14.97 8.05
C LEU A 348 0.60 -15.49 7.59
N LEU A 349 1.53 -14.60 7.28
CA LEU A 349 2.94 -14.96 7.13
C LEU A 349 3.61 -14.86 8.51
N THR A 350 3.99 -16.00 9.06
CA THR A 350 4.49 -16.11 10.43
C THR A 350 6.01 -16.19 10.49
N THR A 351 6.59 -15.89 11.66
CA THR A 351 8.04 -15.79 11.88
C THR A 351 8.80 -17.13 11.69
N ASP A 352 8.10 -18.25 11.72
CA ASP A 352 8.67 -19.56 11.33
C ASP A 352 8.79 -19.76 9.81
N GLY A 353 8.47 -18.70 9.02
CA GLY A 353 8.59 -18.68 7.56
C GLY A 353 7.43 -19.33 6.83
N LYS A 354 6.34 -19.64 7.52
CA LYS A 354 5.14 -20.25 6.94
C LYS A 354 4.09 -19.20 6.58
N LEU A 355 3.48 -19.36 5.42
CA LEU A 355 2.18 -18.77 5.14
C LEU A 355 1.11 -19.73 5.67
N ARG A 356 0.39 -19.32 6.69
CA ARG A 356 -0.72 -20.06 7.30
C ARG A 356 -2.04 -19.60 6.71
N ILE A 357 -2.93 -20.55 6.49
CA ILE A 357 -4.23 -20.35 5.84
C ILE A 357 -5.29 -20.79 6.84
N TYR A 358 -6.19 -19.87 7.21
CA TYR A 358 -7.25 -20.14 8.18
C TYR A 358 -8.62 -19.98 7.56
N ASP A 359 -9.55 -20.82 7.98
CA ASP A 359 -10.97 -20.60 7.76
C ASP A 359 -11.44 -19.44 8.65
N PRO A 360 -11.88 -18.30 8.07
CA PRO A 360 -12.27 -17.15 8.88
C PRO A 360 -13.59 -17.36 9.66
N ALA A 361 -14.37 -18.37 9.33
CA ALA A 361 -15.62 -18.63 10.05
C ALA A 361 -15.40 -19.24 11.44
N ASN A 362 -14.25 -19.91 11.66
CA ASN A 362 -14.02 -20.65 12.90
C ASN A 362 -12.54 -20.68 13.35
N GLY A 363 -11.63 -20.01 12.61
CA GLY A 363 -10.21 -19.94 12.93
C GLY A 363 -9.43 -21.26 12.77
N THR A 364 -10.02 -22.26 12.12
CA THR A 364 -9.35 -23.54 11.85
C THR A 364 -8.22 -23.33 10.83
N GLU A 365 -7.01 -23.81 11.11
CA GLU A 365 -5.91 -23.84 10.14
C GLU A 365 -6.22 -24.85 9.04
N LEU A 366 -6.46 -24.39 7.83
CA LEU A 366 -6.74 -25.20 6.64
C LEU A 366 -5.47 -25.80 6.06
N GLY A 367 -4.33 -25.16 6.31
CA GLY A 367 -3.04 -25.59 5.84
C GLY A 367 -1.98 -24.52 5.99
N SER A 368 -0.75 -24.88 5.66
CA SER A 368 0.38 -23.96 5.63
C SER A 368 1.40 -24.33 4.56
N VAL A 369 2.11 -23.32 4.07
CA VAL A 369 3.17 -23.47 3.07
C VAL A 369 4.44 -22.82 3.60
N GLN A 370 5.57 -23.53 3.58
CA GLN A 370 6.87 -22.97 3.90
C GLN A 370 7.31 -22.08 2.73
N LEU A 371 7.39 -20.76 2.95
CA LEU A 371 7.79 -19.81 1.92
C LEU A 371 9.24 -19.36 2.05
N MET A 372 9.77 -19.32 3.26
CA MET A 372 11.11 -18.82 3.56
C MET A 372 11.66 -19.44 4.85
N ASN A 373 12.90 -19.11 5.16
CA ASN A 373 13.49 -19.46 6.45
C ASN A 373 12.82 -18.70 7.60
N THR A 374 12.97 -19.17 8.82
CA THR A 374 12.61 -18.45 10.04
C THR A 374 13.24 -17.06 10.04
N TRP A 375 12.46 -16.06 10.44
CA TRP A 375 12.87 -14.66 10.49
C TRP A 375 12.45 -14.03 11.82
N SER A 376 13.02 -12.88 12.12
CA SER A 376 12.70 -12.10 13.32
C SER A 376 12.07 -10.76 12.94
N GLU A 377 11.13 -10.30 13.75
CA GLU A 377 10.60 -8.93 13.66
C GLU A 377 11.73 -7.93 13.89
N SER A 378 11.76 -6.89 13.06
CA SER A 378 12.71 -5.78 13.20
C SER A 378 12.44 -4.94 14.45
N GLU A 379 13.43 -4.19 14.90
CA GLU A 379 13.31 -3.29 16.06
C GLU A 379 12.54 -2.00 15.75
N THR A 380 12.47 -1.62 14.47
CA THR A 380 11.75 -0.45 14.01
C THR A 380 10.67 -0.81 13.00
N TRP A 381 9.56 -0.07 13.00
CA TRP A 381 8.43 -0.34 12.10
C TRP A 381 8.74 -0.01 10.61
N GLN A 382 9.76 0.79 10.34
CA GLN A 382 10.18 1.20 8.99
C GLN A 382 11.13 0.19 8.35
N ASP A 383 11.77 -0.68 9.14
CA ASP A 383 12.71 -1.66 8.60
C ASP A 383 12.02 -2.61 7.61
N PRO A 384 12.72 -3.08 6.57
CA PRO A 384 12.22 -4.09 5.65
C PRO A 384 11.79 -5.36 6.40
N ARG A 385 10.66 -5.93 5.97
CA ARG A 385 10.10 -7.19 6.49
C ARG A 385 9.75 -8.13 5.35
N PRO A 386 9.72 -9.44 5.61
CA PRO A 386 9.17 -10.41 4.65
C PRO A 386 7.74 -10.12 4.28
#